data_6b2576653b612d7ffdf6d1bc4f7dc53e
#
_entry.id   6b2576653b612d7ffdf6d1bc4f7dc53e
#
_cell.length_a   1.000
_cell.length_b   1.000
_cell.length_c   1.000
_cell.angle_alpha   90.00
_cell.angle_beta   90.00
_cell.angle_gamma   90.00
#
_symmetry.space_group_name_H-M   'P 1'
#
loop_
_entity.id
_entity.type
_entity.pdbx_description
1 polymer ?
#
loop_
_entity_poly.entity_id
_entity_poly.type
_entity_poly.pdbx_seq_one_letter_code
_entity_poly.pdbx_strand_id
1 'polypeptide(L)'
;MKXVDTALELVESPSQVHVIHVLPILTATEPGVIWDTVDDASRKEHAEQALHQRLAGQRYAGIDIVVAIGNPGEEITGFAESGQAELIVMPSHGRTGISRLLIGSVAERVMRLAHCPVLVLKN
;
A
#
# COMPACT_ATOMS: atom_id res chain seq x y z
N MET A 1 2.11 -10.66 6.88
CA MET A 1 1.74 -9.27 6.64
C MET A 1 0.34 -9.03 7.19
N LYS A 2 0.30 -8.25 8.19
CA LYS A 2 -0.94 -8.10 8.93
C LYS A 2 -2.09 -7.47 8.13
N UNK A 3 -1.90 -6.58 7.28
CA UNK A 3 -2.70 -6.06 6.62
C UNK A 3 -3.35 -6.85 5.86
N VAL A 4 -2.53 -7.58 5.07
CA VAL A 4 -3.05 -8.52 4.10
C VAL A 4 -3.77 -9.67 4.78
N ASP A 5 -3.22 -10.16 5.87
CA ASP A 5 -3.86 -11.27 6.57
C ASP A 5 -5.25 -10.89 7.05
N THR A 6 -5.42 -9.67 7.56
CA THR A 6 -6.73 -9.23 7.98
C THR A 6 -7.69 -9.16 6.80
N ALA A 7 -7.23 -8.62 5.67
CA ALA A 7 -8.10 -8.55 4.50
C ALA A 7 -8.54 -9.93 4.04
N LEU A 8 -7.64 -10.91 4.11
CA LEU A 8 -7.99 -12.26 3.69
C LEU A 8 -9.10 -12.87 4.54
N GLU A 9 -9.17 -12.46 5.81
CA GLU A 9 -10.23 -12.97 6.66
C GLU A 9 -11.60 -12.44 6.31
N LEU A 10 -11.65 -11.36 5.54
CA LEU A 10 -12.90 -10.68 5.23
C LEU A 10 -13.46 -11.02 3.86
N VAL A 11 -12.76 -11.85 3.09
CA VAL A 11 -13.18 -12.17 1.73
C VAL A 11 -13.35 -13.68 1.61
N GLU A 12 -14.04 -14.08 0.55
CA GLU A 12 -14.24 -15.50 0.28
C GLU A 12 -13.09 -16.12 -0.51
N SER A 13 -12.36 -15.30 -1.24
CA SER A 13 -11.30 -15.78 -2.10
C SER A 13 -10.17 -14.77 -2.14
N PRO A 14 -8.90 -15.22 -2.15
CA PRO A 14 -7.80 -14.27 -2.27
C PRO A 14 -7.86 -13.40 -3.52
N SER A 15 -8.52 -13.84 -4.56
CA SER A 15 -8.65 -13.02 -5.77
C SER A 15 -9.43 -11.74 -5.53
N GLN A 16 -10.14 -11.64 -4.41
CA GLN A 16 -10.85 -10.42 -4.06
C GLN A 16 -9.98 -9.41 -3.33
N VAL A 17 -8.73 -9.75 -3.04
CA VAL A 17 -7.82 -8.87 -2.33
C VAL A 17 -6.82 -8.26 -3.30
N HIS A 18 -6.69 -6.94 -3.22
CA HIS A 18 -5.70 -6.20 -4.00
C HIS A 18 -4.76 -5.49 -3.05
N VAL A 19 -3.49 -5.71 -3.23
CA VAL A 19 -2.46 -5.06 -2.42
C VAL A 19 -1.86 -3.94 -3.22
N ILE A 20 -1.89 -2.72 -2.68
CA ILE A 20 -1.22 -1.60 -3.33
C ILE A 20 -0.15 -1.06 -2.40
N HIS A 21 1.02 -0.87 -2.96
CA HIS A 21 2.15 -0.25 -2.26
C HIS A 21 2.54 0.98 -3.04
N VAL A 22 2.62 2.11 -2.37
CA VAL A 22 2.90 3.37 -3.04
C VAL A 22 4.28 3.86 -2.64
N LEU A 23 5.11 4.10 -3.65
CA LEU A 23 6.43 4.66 -3.46
C LEU A 23 6.36 6.17 -3.62
N PRO A 24 7.09 6.91 -2.80
CA PRO A 24 7.04 8.37 -2.92
C PRO A 24 7.77 8.84 -4.18
N ILE A 25 7.37 10.02 -4.63
CA ILE A 25 8.08 10.68 -5.72
C ILE A 25 9.41 11.18 -5.18
N LEU A 26 10.49 10.84 -5.89
CA LEU A 26 11.81 11.32 -5.50
C LEU A 26 12.03 12.73 -6.02
N THR A 27 12.71 13.54 -5.22
CA THR A 27 13.05 14.89 -5.62
C THR A 27 14.51 14.95 -6.05
N ALA A 28 14.87 16.07 -6.65
CA ALA A 28 16.25 16.26 -7.11
C ALA A 28 17.25 16.26 -5.97
N THR A 29 16.80 16.49 -4.75
CA THR A 29 17.69 16.46 -3.60
C THR A 29 17.95 15.06 -3.08
N GLU A 30 17.21 14.08 -3.58
CA GLU A 30 17.44 12.69 -3.16
C GLU A 30 18.71 12.16 -3.82
N PRO A 31 19.53 11.43 -3.08
CA PRO A 31 20.82 11.01 -3.64
C PRO A 31 20.70 10.18 -4.92
N GLY A 32 19.77 9.27 -4.99
CA GLY A 32 19.67 8.43 -6.17
C GLY A 32 19.27 9.19 -7.42
N VAL A 33 18.52 10.26 -7.25
CA VAL A 33 18.06 11.06 -8.39
C VAL A 33 19.22 11.84 -8.99
N ILE A 34 20.06 12.42 -8.13
CA ILE A 34 21.17 13.26 -8.60
C ILE A 34 22.11 12.48 -9.50
N TRP A 35 22.40 11.25 -9.12
CA TRP A 35 23.37 10.47 -9.85
C TRP A 35 22.75 9.54 -10.87
N ASP A 36 21.43 9.66 -11.05
CA ASP A 36 20.73 8.84 -12.03
C ASP A 36 20.95 7.35 -11.81
N THR A 37 21.11 6.98 -10.55
CA THR A 37 21.33 5.58 -10.21
C THR A 37 20.05 4.84 -9.89
N VAL A 38 18.97 5.57 -9.69
CA VAL A 38 17.67 4.99 -9.35
C VAL A 38 16.61 5.62 -10.24
N ASP A 39 15.86 4.81 -10.95
CA ASP A 39 14.74 5.32 -11.70
C ASP A 39 13.45 4.66 -11.24
N ASP A 40 12.33 5.21 -11.69
CA ASP A 40 11.03 4.75 -11.21
C ASP A 40 10.75 3.33 -11.62
N ALA A 41 11.16 2.92 -12.82
CA ALA A 41 10.91 1.56 -13.27
C ALA A 41 11.65 0.55 -12.38
N SER A 42 12.90 0.85 -12.07
CA SER A 42 13.67 -0.04 -11.19
C SER A 42 13.08 -0.08 -9.79
N ARG A 43 12.66 1.06 -9.28
CA ARG A 43 12.07 1.10 -7.95
C ARG A 43 10.80 0.26 -7.89
N LYS A 44 9.94 0.39 -8.89
CA LYS A 44 8.72 -0.41 -8.93
C LYS A 44 9.03 -1.89 -9.04
N GLU A 45 9.98 -2.24 -9.87
CA GLU A 45 10.31 -3.65 -10.05
C GLU A 45 10.84 -4.26 -8.75
N HIS A 46 11.72 -3.54 -8.06
CA HIS A 46 12.24 -4.05 -6.79
C HIS A 46 11.12 -4.22 -5.77
N ALA A 47 10.21 -3.25 -5.69
CA ALA A 47 9.12 -3.34 -4.74
C ALA A 47 8.17 -4.48 -5.09
N GLU A 48 7.89 -4.66 -6.38
CA GLU A 48 7.03 -5.75 -6.81
C GLU A 48 7.64 -7.09 -6.46
N GLN A 49 8.94 -7.25 -6.70
CA GLN A 49 9.61 -8.49 -6.38
C GLN A 49 9.59 -8.77 -4.89
N ALA A 50 9.83 -7.74 -4.08
CA ALA A 50 9.83 -7.92 -2.64
C ALA A 50 8.45 -8.35 -2.14
N LEU A 51 7.40 -7.73 -2.68
CA LEU A 51 6.06 -8.09 -2.27
C LEU A 51 5.69 -9.49 -2.72
N HIS A 52 6.07 -9.86 -3.95
CA HIS A 52 5.79 -11.21 -4.41
C HIS A 52 6.50 -12.25 -3.54
N GLN A 53 7.70 -11.96 -3.09
CA GLN A 53 8.41 -12.87 -2.21
C GLN A 53 7.73 -12.98 -0.86
N ARG A 54 7.29 -11.87 -0.31
CA ARG A 54 6.63 -11.90 1.00
C ARG A 54 5.26 -12.56 0.94
N LEU A 55 4.62 -12.51 -0.21
CA LEU A 55 3.28 -13.07 -0.38
C LEU A 55 3.32 -14.32 -1.26
N ALA A 56 4.42 -15.07 -1.19
CA ALA A 56 4.58 -16.25 -2.01
C ALA A 56 3.86 -17.47 -1.45
N GLY A 57 3.46 -17.43 -0.18
CA GLY A 57 2.78 -18.58 0.41
C GLY A 57 1.48 -18.91 -0.28
N GLN A 58 1.06 -20.16 -0.14
CA GLN A 58 -0.12 -20.62 -0.83
C GLN A 58 -1.38 -19.90 -0.38
N ARG A 59 -1.43 -19.44 0.87
CA ARG A 59 -2.59 -18.70 1.36
C ARG A 59 -2.79 -17.38 0.63
N TYR A 60 -1.76 -16.87 -0.02
CA TYR A 60 -1.84 -15.61 -0.73
C TYR A 60 -2.05 -15.78 -2.23
N ALA A 61 -2.19 -17.00 -2.70
CA ALA A 61 -2.31 -17.24 -4.13
C ALA A 61 -3.58 -16.56 -4.66
N GLY A 62 -3.43 -15.82 -5.73
CA GLY A 62 -4.55 -15.11 -6.33
C GLY A 62 -4.64 -13.64 -5.98
N ILE A 63 -3.90 -13.19 -4.97
CA ILE A 63 -3.91 -11.78 -4.60
C ILE A 63 -3.27 -10.95 -5.71
N ASP A 64 -3.92 -9.83 -6.03
CA ASP A 64 -3.39 -8.89 -7.00
C ASP A 64 -2.44 -7.91 -6.30
N ILE A 65 -1.26 -7.72 -6.84
CA ILE A 65 -0.24 -6.86 -6.24
C ILE A 65 0.08 -5.73 -7.21
N VAL A 66 -0.04 -4.50 -6.73
CA VAL A 66 0.17 -3.30 -7.53
C VAL A 66 1.15 -2.38 -6.80
N VAL A 67 2.10 -1.83 -7.53
CA VAL A 67 3.01 -0.81 -7.00
C VAL A 67 2.81 0.46 -7.82
N ALA A 68 2.60 1.57 -7.12
CA ALA A 68 2.41 2.86 -7.76
C ALA A 68 3.43 3.84 -7.21
N ILE A 69 3.62 4.95 -7.92
CA ILE A 69 4.50 6.02 -7.48
C ILE A 69 3.66 7.29 -7.43
N GLY A 70 3.71 7.98 -6.29
CA GLY A 70 2.94 9.19 -6.15
C GLY A 70 2.66 9.53 -4.71
N ASN A 71 1.64 10.31 -4.49
CA ASN A 71 1.18 10.63 -3.15
C ASN A 71 0.43 9.43 -2.60
N PRO A 72 0.87 8.87 -1.46
CA PRO A 72 0.26 7.62 -1.01
C PRO A 72 -1.24 7.71 -0.78
N GLY A 73 -1.71 8.75 -0.11
CA GLY A 73 -3.13 8.85 0.16
C GLY A 73 -3.97 8.93 -1.09
N GLU A 74 -3.50 9.72 -2.06
CA GLU A 74 -4.25 9.88 -3.30
C GLU A 74 -4.18 8.64 -4.17
N GLU A 75 -3.02 8.00 -4.22
CA GLU A 75 -2.89 6.80 -5.03
C GLU A 75 -3.73 5.65 -4.48
N ILE A 76 -3.74 5.51 -3.16
CA ILE A 76 -4.53 4.46 -2.55
C ILE A 76 -6.02 4.67 -2.80
N THR A 77 -6.52 5.88 -2.55
CA THR A 77 -7.94 6.12 -2.72
C THR A 77 -8.36 6.10 -4.18
N GLY A 78 -7.50 6.59 -5.07
CA GLY A 78 -7.80 6.50 -6.50
C GLY A 78 -7.86 5.08 -6.99
N PHE A 79 -6.93 4.24 -6.55
CA PHE A 79 -6.94 2.84 -6.92
C PHE A 79 -8.19 2.15 -6.40
N ALA A 80 -8.56 2.44 -5.14
CA ALA A 80 -9.75 1.83 -4.56
C ALA A 80 -11.01 2.25 -5.30
N GLU A 81 -11.09 3.53 -5.65
CA GLU A 81 -12.28 4.01 -6.35
C GLU A 81 -12.37 3.43 -7.75
N SER A 82 -11.26 3.40 -8.49
CA SER A 82 -11.27 2.82 -9.83
C SER A 82 -11.67 1.36 -9.82
N GLY A 83 -11.21 0.62 -8.82
CA GLY A 83 -11.52 -0.79 -8.71
C GLY A 83 -12.81 -1.08 -7.97
N GLN A 84 -13.53 -0.04 -7.56
CA GLN A 84 -14.80 -0.21 -6.85
C GLN A 84 -14.64 -1.06 -5.61
N ALA A 85 -13.56 -0.80 -4.86
CA ALA A 85 -13.30 -1.52 -3.63
C ALA A 85 -14.42 -1.26 -2.62
N GLU A 86 -14.74 -2.26 -1.85
CA GLU A 86 -15.75 -2.15 -0.82
C GLU A 86 -15.16 -1.83 0.54
N LEU A 87 -13.86 -1.96 0.68
CA LEU A 87 -13.18 -1.72 1.95
C LEU A 87 -11.71 -1.51 1.69
N ILE A 88 -11.13 -0.55 2.39
CA ILE A 88 -9.69 -0.35 2.41
C ILE A 88 -9.19 -0.80 3.78
N VAL A 89 -8.16 -1.66 3.79
CA VAL A 89 -7.53 -2.10 5.02
C VAL A 89 -6.10 -1.58 5.02
N MET A 90 -5.72 -0.89 6.08
CA MET A 90 -4.39 -0.30 6.11
C MET A 90 -3.88 -0.17 7.54
N PRO A 91 -2.57 -0.10 7.73
CA PRO A 91 -2.05 0.16 9.08
C PRO A 91 -2.24 1.61 9.46
N SER A 92 -2.26 1.87 10.76
CA SER A 92 -2.43 3.24 11.23
C SER A 92 -1.19 4.08 11.01
N HIS A 93 -0.01 3.45 11.00
CA HIS A 93 1.25 4.15 10.78
C HIS A 93 2.07 3.42 9.74
N GLY A 94 2.98 4.17 9.13
CA GLY A 94 3.94 3.56 8.26
C GLY A 94 5.09 2.98 9.03
N ARG A 95 6.25 3.05 8.44
CA ARG A 95 7.43 2.43 8.97
C ARG A 95 7.86 2.97 10.33
N THR A 96 7.67 4.25 10.57
CA THR A 96 8.16 4.87 11.78
C THR A 96 7.40 4.49 13.02
N GLY A 97 6.10 4.26 12.92
CA GLY A 97 5.30 3.81 14.04
C GLY A 97 5.47 4.67 15.28
N ILE A 98 5.22 5.94 15.17
CA ILE A 98 5.60 6.88 16.21
C ILE A 98 4.85 6.64 17.51
N SER A 99 3.53 6.65 17.45
CA SER A 99 2.73 6.56 18.66
C SER A 99 1.43 5.84 18.38
N ARG A 100 1.01 5.04 19.33
CA ARG A 100 -0.26 4.35 19.18
C ARG A 100 -1.46 5.28 19.32
N LEU A 101 -1.24 6.46 19.86
CA LEU A 101 -2.30 7.44 20.04
C LEU A 101 -2.53 8.29 18.81
N LEU A 102 -1.58 8.27 17.88
CA LEU A 102 -1.67 9.10 16.68
C LEU A 102 -1.89 8.23 15.45
N ILE A 103 -2.70 8.74 14.55
CA ILE A 103 -2.91 8.11 13.27
C ILE A 103 -1.96 8.77 12.28
N GLY A 104 -1.26 7.95 11.47
CA GLY A 104 -0.33 8.47 10.51
C GLY A 104 -0.99 9.34 9.46
N SER A 105 -0.17 10.17 8.80
CA SER A 105 -0.70 11.13 7.83
C SER A 105 -1.35 10.43 6.63
N VAL A 106 -0.79 9.31 6.20
CA VAL A 106 -1.38 8.60 5.07
C VAL A 106 -2.74 8.04 5.44
N ALA A 107 -2.86 7.43 6.63
CA ALA A 107 -4.14 6.88 7.05
C ALA A 107 -5.18 7.96 7.19
N GLU A 108 -4.79 9.11 7.74
CA GLU A 108 -5.73 10.21 7.88
C GLU A 108 -6.21 10.69 6.52
N ARG A 109 -5.31 10.81 5.57
CA ARG A 109 -5.70 11.28 4.25
C ARG A 109 -6.58 10.26 3.53
N VAL A 110 -6.27 8.97 3.68
CA VAL A 110 -7.11 7.94 3.10
C VAL A 110 -8.52 8.00 3.67
N MET A 111 -8.61 8.15 4.99
CA MET A 111 -9.94 8.24 5.61
C MET A 111 -10.73 9.44 5.11
N ARG A 112 -10.04 10.53 4.81
CA ARG A 112 -10.71 11.72 4.34
C ARG A 112 -11.17 11.59 2.89
N LEU A 113 -10.39 10.92 2.06
CA LEU A 113 -10.65 10.89 0.62
C LEU A 113 -11.40 9.65 0.15
N ALA A 114 -11.46 8.61 0.96
CA ALA A 114 -11.97 7.32 0.48
C ALA A 114 -13.46 7.38 0.18
N HIS A 115 -13.84 6.64 -0.86
CA HIS A 115 -15.26 6.50 -1.22
C HIS A 115 -15.93 5.34 -0.49
N CYS A 116 -15.15 4.56 0.26
CA CYS A 116 -15.65 3.36 0.92
C CYS A 116 -15.12 3.33 2.36
N PRO A 117 -15.62 2.41 3.18
CA PRO A 117 -15.11 2.30 4.55
C PRO A 117 -13.62 1.99 4.58
N VAL A 118 -12.97 2.44 5.63
CA VAL A 118 -11.55 2.23 5.84
C VAL A 118 -11.36 1.58 7.20
N LEU A 119 -10.72 0.43 7.20
CA LEU A 119 -10.36 -0.28 8.43
C LEU A 119 -8.90 0.01 8.73
N VAL A 120 -8.67 0.71 9.82
CA VAL A 120 -7.32 1.10 10.19
C VAL A 120 -6.85 0.21 11.33
N LEU A 121 -5.75 -0.49 11.13
CA LEU A 121 -5.25 -1.45 12.09
C LEU A 121 -4.17 -0.83 12.95
N LYS A 122 -4.29 -1.04 14.25
CA LYS A 122 -3.23 -0.68 15.17
C LYS A 122 -2.12 -1.71 15.11
N ASN A 123 -0.91 -1.25 15.32
CA ASN A 123 0.24 -2.15 15.35
C ASN A 123 0.37 -2.84 16.68
#